data_4a4a20c1782c1b2ad5748aee92cbe4a2
#
_entry.id   4a4a20c1782c1b2ad5748aee92cbe4a2
#
_cell.length_a   1.000
_cell.length_b   1.000
_cell.length_c   1.000
_cell.angle_alpha   90.00
_cell.angle_beta   90.00
_cell.angle_gamma   90.00
#
_symmetry.space_group_name_H-M   'P 1'
#
loop_
_entity.id
_entity.type
_entity.pdbx_description
1 polymer ?
#
loop_
_entity_poly.entity_id
_entity_poly.type
_entity_poly.pdbx_seq_one_letter_code
_entity_poly.pdbx_strand_id
1 'polypeptide(L)'
;MALGFERLKGKGLELLNPFRYGPLGDRILMTNEVGEFVVLSEEEFEKVVEGELAWDHPRYLELDEKHFFRSDAVTQELAERYATKNRFLFSGPYLHIVIVTLRCNEVCVYCHASRRDLADNTVDMSPDMARKVVDTIFETPSPSVTIEFQGGEPLVNWPAVKEIIEYSVEKNRTAGKRLEFSLVSNLAMMTEEKLAFLMENNVQICTSIDGPKEIHDANRHLKGGSAHEVAEFWMKRIDEAYAARGLDPDLYHVEALLTVTRRTLSHPREVVDEYVRLGRKAIFLRPLNPFGFAVKTFKEIGYTAEEFMAFYTAALDYMLELNQKGVEILERTAAILLTKILTAYDPNYLDLRSPCGAGIGQVAYNFDGKVFTCDEGRMVYQMGDDAFQIGELPSSSYTDLMLSSPVKALAVASTLEANPLCVDCVYKPYCGVCPVYNYAEQGGIFGQLVSNTRCKIYHGTLDYLFGKIAEGNNEVLDFFRKWTIVRDRSMFFMHD
;
A
#
# COMPACT_ATOMS: atom_id res chain seq x y z
N MET A 1 -23.73 -4.06 -11.91
CA MET A 1 -24.33 -3.10 -10.96
C MET A 1 -24.93 -1.94 -11.72
N ALA A 2 -26.26 -1.81 -11.76
CA ALA A 2 -26.90 -0.61 -12.27
C ALA A 2 -26.86 0.41 -11.14
N LEU A 3 -25.96 1.38 -11.23
CA LEU A 3 -26.01 2.58 -10.38
C LEU A 3 -27.20 3.38 -10.88
N GLY A 4 -28.36 3.20 -10.26
CA GLY A 4 -29.51 4.07 -10.47
C GLY A 4 -29.18 5.45 -9.92
N PHE A 5 -28.73 6.35 -10.77
CA PHE A 5 -28.61 7.77 -10.44
C PHE A 5 -30.01 8.44 -10.46
N GLU A 6 -30.96 7.90 -9.71
CA GLU A 6 -32.10 8.68 -9.33
C GLU A 6 -31.63 9.72 -8.31
N ARG A 7 -31.76 11.02 -8.64
CA ARG A 7 -31.54 12.07 -7.65
C ARG A 7 -32.49 11.84 -6.49
N LEU A 8 -31.93 11.60 -5.30
CA LEU A 8 -32.70 11.57 -4.07
C LEU A 8 -33.57 12.85 -3.99
N LYS A 9 -34.82 12.67 -3.61
CA LYS A 9 -35.74 13.76 -3.35
C LYS A 9 -36.32 13.53 -1.97
N GLY A 10 -36.25 14.51 -1.11
CA GLY A 10 -36.83 14.46 0.22
C GLY A 10 -36.51 15.74 0.99
N LYS A 11 -37.38 16.13 1.90
CA LYS A 11 -37.22 17.35 2.71
C LYS A 11 -36.05 17.24 3.71
N GLY A 12 -35.71 16.02 4.11
CA GLY A 12 -34.60 15.78 5.04
C GLY A 12 -33.23 16.11 4.46
N LEU A 13 -33.10 16.13 3.13
CA LEU A 13 -31.81 16.44 2.46
C LEU A 13 -31.31 17.86 2.76
N GLU A 14 -32.17 18.80 3.05
CA GLU A 14 -31.80 20.17 3.43
C GLU A 14 -31.17 20.24 4.83
N LEU A 15 -31.46 19.26 5.66
CA LEU A 15 -30.93 19.12 7.02
C LEU A 15 -29.59 18.40 7.09
N LEU A 16 -29.16 17.75 6.01
CA LEU A 16 -27.99 16.91 5.98
C LEU A 16 -26.77 17.62 5.37
N ASN A 17 -25.59 17.34 5.90
CA ASN A 17 -24.33 17.60 5.25
C ASN A 17 -24.18 16.73 4.00
N PRO A 18 -23.26 17.07 3.05
CA PRO A 18 -22.96 16.22 1.90
C PRO A 18 -22.59 14.81 2.36
N PHE A 19 -23.24 13.82 1.77
CA PHE A 19 -23.02 12.40 2.06
C PHE A 19 -23.06 11.56 0.79
N ARG A 20 -22.55 10.34 0.88
CA ARG A 20 -22.67 9.29 -0.12
C ARG A 20 -23.40 8.11 0.47
N TYR A 21 -24.05 7.35 -0.37
CA TYR A 21 -24.74 6.13 0.05
C TYR A 21 -24.60 5.03 -1.00
N GLY A 22 -24.75 3.80 -0.56
CA GLY A 22 -24.72 2.63 -1.43
C GLY A 22 -25.23 1.38 -0.73
N PRO A 23 -25.60 0.34 -1.49
CA PRO A 23 -26.07 -0.91 -0.93
C PRO A 23 -24.95 -1.64 -0.19
N LEU A 24 -25.27 -2.25 0.94
CA LEU A 24 -24.43 -3.15 1.72
C LEU A 24 -25.26 -4.39 2.12
N GLY A 25 -25.31 -5.40 1.26
CA GLY A 25 -26.23 -6.52 1.40
C GLY A 25 -27.67 -6.05 1.29
N ASP A 26 -28.45 -6.26 2.36
CA ASP A 26 -29.84 -5.82 2.53
C ASP A 26 -29.97 -4.46 3.25
N ARG A 27 -28.85 -3.75 3.44
CA ARG A 27 -28.77 -2.46 4.16
C ARG A 27 -28.22 -1.37 3.25
N ILE A 28 -28.26 -0.14 3.74
CA ILE A 28 -27.67 1.04 3.11
C ILE A 28 -26.51 1.55 3.97
N LEU A 29 -25.34 1.64 3.38
CA LEU A 29 -24.20 2.33 3.97
C LEU A 29 -24.26 3.80 3.57
N MET A 30 -24.15 4.72 4.55
CA MET A 30 -23.95 6.16 4.33
C MET A 30 -22.56 6.56 4.83
N THR A 31 -21.87 7.45 4.09
CA THR A 31 -20.58 8.00 4.48
C THR A 31 -20.54 9.50 4.22
N ASN A 32 -19.80 10.26 5.05
CA ASN A 32 -19.54 11.68 4.81
C ASN A 32 -18.10 11.94 4.32
N GLU A 33 -17.74 13.19 4.09
CA GLU A 33 -16.44 13.58 3.51
C GLU A 33 -15.23 13.22 4.38
N VAL A 34 -15.40 13.13 5.68
CA VAL A 34 -14.29 12.82 6.62
C VAL A 34 -14.19 11.34 6.95
N GLY A 35 -15.15 10.52 6.47
CA GLY A 35 -15.13 9.08 6.66
C GLY A 35 -15.92 8.59 7.89
N GLU A 36 -16.80 9.42 8.45
CA GLU A 36 -17.84 8.89 9.35
C GLU A 36 -18.85 8.10 8.55
N PHE A 37 -19.40 7.05 9.13
CA PHE A 37 -20.37 6.19 8.45
C PHE A 37 -21.48 5.71 9.37
N VAL A 38 -22.63 5.40 8.78
CA VAL A 38 -23.73 4.68 9.41
C VAL A 38 -24.25 3.60 8.49
N VAL A 39 -24.77 2.53 9.09
CA VAL A 39 -25.42 1.44 8.34
C VAL A 39 -26.89 1.41 8.75
N LEU A 40 -27.77 1.67 7.78
CA LEU A 40 -29.22 1.83 7.99
C LEU A 40 -29.97 0.68 7.30
N SER A 41 -31.17 0.36 7.77
CA SER A 41 -32.13 -0.36 6.93
C SER A 41 -32.64 0.55 5.83
N GLU A 42 -33.25 -0.01 4.79
CA GLU A 42 -33.87 0.76 3.72
C GLU A 42 -34.95 1.70 4.27
N GLU A 43 -35.80 1.24 5.20
CA GLU A 43 -36.84 2.04 5.87
C GLU A 43 -36.23 3.20 6.69
N GLU A 44 -35.14 2.95 7.45
CA GLU A 44 -34.45 4.00 8.21
C GLU A 44 -33.86 5.07 7.27
N PHE A 45 -33.25 4.64 6.16
CA PHE A 45 -32.68 5.53 5.15
C PHE A 45 -33.76 6.42 4.50
N GLU A 46 -34.91 5.84 4.12
CA GLU A 46 -36.04 6.60 3.57
C GLU A 46 -36.51 7.67 4.56
N LYS A 47 -36.69 7.32 5.85
CA LYS A 47 -37.08 8.29 6.89
C LYS A 47 -36.04 9.40 7.08
N VAL A 48 -34.75 9.12 6.94
CA VAL A 48 -33.68 10.13 6.99
C VAL A 48 -33.82 11.10 5.81
N VAL A 49 -34.00 10.57 4.60
CA VAL A 49 -34.12 11.37 3.36
C VAL A 49 -35.39 12.24 3.38
N GLU A 50 -36.50 11.72 3.89
CA GLU A 50 -37.76 12.46 4.01
C GLU A 50 -37.80 13.42 5.21
N GLY A 51 -36.85 13.31 6.15
CA GLY A 51 -36.80 14.13 7.36
C GLY A 51 -37.84 13.69 8.39
N GLU A 52 -38.24 12.43 8.35
CA GLU A 52 -39.27 11.83 9.22
C GLU A 52 -38.70 11.01 10.38
N LEU A 53 -37.36 10.91 10.48
CA LEU A 53 -36.70 10.21 11.58
C LEU A 53 -36.85 11.02 12.87
N ALA A 54 -37.48 10.42 13.88
CA ALA A 54 -37.71 11.09 15.14
C ALA A 54 -36.40 11.45 15.86
N TRP A 55 -36.34 12.63 16.48
CA TRP A 55 -35.10 13.18 17.10
C TRP A 55 -34.59 12.33 18.29
N ASP A 56 -35.44 11.53 18.93
CA ASP A 56 -35.09 10.59 20.00
C ASP A 56 -34.84 9.15 19.52
N HIS A 57 -34.90 8.92 18.20
CA HIS A 57 -34.59 7.62 17.63
C HIS A 57 -33.08 7.35 17.74
N PRO A 58 -32.62 6.12 18.09
CA PRO A 58 -31.22 5.81 18.24
C PRO A 58 -30.39 6.14 16.99
N ARG A 59 -30.95 5.95 15.79
CA ARG A 59 -30.29 6.31 14.51
C ARG A 59 -30.17 7.81 14.30
N TYR A 60 -31.12 8.60 14.79
CA TYR A 60 -30.99 10.06 14.73
C TYR A 60 -29.81 10.52 15.57
N LEU A 61 -29.70 10.00 16.81
CA LEU A 61 -28.58 10.32 17.70
C LEU A 61 -27.24 9.89 17.13
N GLU A 62 -27.17 8.68 16.49
CA GLU A 62 -25.96 8.21 15.80
C GLU A 62 -25.57 9.09 14.61
N LEU A 63 -26.53 9.52 13.80
CA LEU A 63 -26.32 10.43 12.68
C LEU A 63 -25.83 11.82 13.14
N ASP A 64 -26.37 12.31 14.26
CA ASP A 64 -25.96 13.59 14.85
C ASP A 64 -24.52 13.51 15.40
N GLU A 65 -24.22 12.49 16.19
CA GLU A 65 -22.87 12.22 16.72
C GLU A 65 -21.83 12.10 15.61
N LYS A 66 -22.21 11.52 14.48
CA LYS A 66 -21.35 11.32 13.31
C LYS A 66 -21.42 12.46 12.27
N HIS A 67 -21.92 13.63 12.68
CA HIS A 67 -21.88 14.86 11.90
C HIS A 67 -22.63 14.79 10.54
N PHE A 68 -23.68 13.99 10.45
CA PHE A 68 -24.52 13.95 9.25
C PHE A 68 -25.53 15.11 9.19
N PHE A 69 -25.94 15.67 10.32
CA PHE A 69 -26.82 16.84 10.32
C PHE A 69 -26.04 18.15 10.17
N ARG A 70 -26.63 19.08 9.40
CA ARG A 70 -25.99 20.36 9.07
C ARG A 70 -26.15 21.37 10.20
N SER A 71 -25.04 21.96 10.62
CA SER A 71 -24.96 23.21 11.37
C SER A 71 -23.68 23.93 11.00
N ASP A 72 -23.59 25.22 11.28
CA ASP A 72 -22.37 26.00 10.97
C ASP A 72 -21.16 25.45 11.74
N ALA A 73 -21.34 25.08 13.01
CA ALA A 73 -20.28 24.50 13.83
C ALA A 73 -19.79 23.16 13.26
N VAL A 74 -20.69 22.25 12.90
CA VAL A 74 -20.37 20.94 12.31
C VAL A 74 -19.70 21.12 10.95
N THR A 75 -20.15 22.05 10.12
CA THR A 75 -19.55 22.31 8.82
C THR A 75 -18.11 22.78 8.97
N GLN A 76 -17.83 23.67 9.92
CA GLN A 76 -16.48 24.13 10.21
C GLN A 76 -15.58 22.99 10.71
N GLU A 77 -16.05 22.17 11.63
CA GLU A 77 -15.31 21.01 12.14
C GLU A 77 -14.96 20.02 11.03
N LEU A 78 -15.93 19.68 10.16
CA LEU A 78 -15.69 18.80 9.01
C LEU A 78 -14.63 19.38 8.07
N ALA A 79 -14.64 20.70 7.81
CA ALA A 79 -13.65 21.37 6.99
C ALA A 79 -12.24 21.30 7.61
N GLU A 80 -12.12 21.48 8.92
CA GLU A 80 -10.86 21.39 9.66
C GLU A 80 -10.31 19.95 9.67
N ARG A 81 -11.17 18.95 9.88
CA ARG A 81 -10.82 17.52 9.81
C ARG A 81 -10.37 17.14 8.40
N TYR A 82 -11.07 17.59 7.37
CA TYR A 82 -10.70 17.37 5.97
C TYR A 82 -9.36 18.02 5.62
N ALA A 83 -9.14 19.27 6.03
CA ALA A 83 -7.86 19.96 5.84
C ALA A 83 -6.70 19.23 6.55
N THR A 84 -6.93 18.72 7.77
CA THR A 84 -5.95 17.96 8.52
C THR A 84 -5.61 16.64 7.82
N LYS A 85 -6.60 15.92 7.32
CA LYS A 85 -6.42 14.68 6.55
C LYS A 85 -5.55 14.89 5.30
N ASN A 86 -5.62 16.06 4.67
CA ASN A 86 -4.91 16.40 3.44
C ASN A 86 -3.59 17.18 3.69
N ARG A 87 -3.15 17.35 4.93
CA ARG A 87 -1.93 18.13 5.28
C ARG A 87 -0.67 17.54 4.66
N PHE A 88 -0.62 16.24 4.39
CA PHE A 88 0.53 15.57 3.76
C PHE A 88 0.90 16.15 2.39
N LEU A 89 -0.01 16.82 1.69
CA LEU A 89 0.25 17.45 0.38
C LEU A 89 1.35 18.52 0.43
N PHE A 90 1.62 19.09 1.60
CA PHE A 90 2.63 20.12 1.79
C PHE A 90 3.98 19.57 2.27
N SER A 91 4.09 18.26 2.54
CA SER A 91 5.27 17.67 3.16
C SER A 91 6.39 17.33 2.18
N GLY A 92 6.08 17.15 0.89
CA GLY A 92 7.01 16.60 -0.11
C GLY A 92 7.24 15.09 0.05
N PRO A 93 7.92 14.45 -0.93
CA PRO A 93 8.22 13.02 -0.88
C PRO A 93 9.05 12.65 0.34
N TYR A 94 8.64 11.60 1.03
CA TYR A 94 9.36 11.00 2.15
C TYR A 94 9.90 9.60 1.82
N LEU A 95 9.27 8.89 0.88
CA LEU A 95 9.71 7.56 0.42
C LEU A 95 10.48 7.69 -0.90
N HIS A 96 11.73 7.27 -0.89
CA HIS A 96 12.64 7.30 -2.02
C HIS A 96 13.07 5.88 -2.37
N ILE A 97 12.52 5.34 -3.47
CA ILE A 97 12.80 3.98 -3.93
C ILE A 97 14.01 4.02 -4.85
N VAL A 98 15.08 3.32 -4.48
CA VAL A 98 16.34 3.33 -5.22
C VAL A 98 16.61 1.96 -5.82
N ILE A 99 16.61 1.90 -7.15
CA ILE A 99 16.91 0.70 -7.91
C ILE A 99 18.40 0.66 -8.19
N VAL A 100 19.14 -0.03 -7.33
CA VAL A 100 20.60 -0.11 -7.42
C VAL A 100 21.09 -1.03 -8.53
N THR A 101 20.25 -1.96 -9.00
CA THR A 101 20.52 -2.88 -10.11
C THR A 101 19.26 -3.54 -10.61
N LEU A 102 19.24 -4.00 -11.87
CA LEU A 102 18.21 -4.92 -12.37
C LEU A 102 18.69 -6.37 -12.42
N ARG A 103 19.96 -6.66 -12.07
CA ARG A 103 20.45 -8.05 -11.98
C ARG A 103 19.73 -8.79 -10.87
N CYS A 104 19.38 -10.04 -11.13
CA CYS A 104 18.74 -10.91 -10.14
C CYS A 104 19.18 -12.36 -10.31
N ASN A 105 19.36 -13.05 -9.21
CA ASN A 105 19.67 -14.47 -9.12
C ASN A 105 18.44 -15.37 -9.15
N GLU A 106 17.23 -14.79 -9.01
CA GLU A 106 15.96 -15.49 -9.16
C GLU A 106 15.26 -15.17 -10.48
N VAL A 107 14.39 -16.08 -10.91
CA VAL A 107 13.54 -15.95 -12.10
C VAL A 107 12.08 -16.10 -11.70
N CYS A 108 11.50 -15.03 -11.16
CA CYS A 108 10.08 -15.03 -10.77
C CYS A 108 9.20 -14.99 -12.02
N VAL A 109 8.15 -15.83 -12.07
CA VAL A 109 7.21 -15.92 -13.22
C VAL A 109 6.44 -14.61 -13.45
N TYR A 110 6.30 -13.80 -12.42
CA TYR A 110 5.59 -12.51 -12.45
C TYR A 110 6.52 -11.30 -12.27
N CYS A 111 7.82 -11.40 -12.48
CA CYS A 111 8.76 -10.33 -12.14
C CYS A 111 8.31 -8.96 -12.68
N HIS A 112 7.81 -8.12 -11.79
CA HIS A 112 7.36 -6.76 -12.12
C HIS A 112 8.53 -5.83 -12.43
N ALA A 113 9.70 -6.05 -11.80
CA ALA A 113 10.89 -5.24 -11.95
C ALA A 113 11.61 -5.40 -13.33
N SER A 114 11.20 -6.38 -14.15
CA SER A 114 11.86 -6.70 -15.43
C SER A 114 13.35 -7.05 -15.25
N ARG A 115 13.65 -7.98 -14.35
CA ARG A 115 15.00 -8.39 -13.99
C ARG A 115 15.90 -8.66 -15.19
N ARG A 116 17.22 -8.50 -14.99
CA ARG A 116 18.28 -8.85 -15.94
C ARG A 116 19.13 -10.01 -15.43
N ASP A 117 19.93 -10.61 -16.31
CA ASP A 117 20.86 -11.67 -15.96
C ASP A 117 21.93 -11.16 -14.98
N LEU A 118 22.47 -12.06 -14.13
CA LEU A 118 23.56 -11.72 -13.20
C LEU A 118 24.83 -11.22 -13.87
N ALA A 119 25.09 -11.61 -15.11
CA ALA A 119 26.27 -11.20 -15.87
C ALA A 119 26.13 -9.81 -16.49
N ASP A 120 24.91 -9.23 -16.55
CA ASP A 120 24.64 -7.93 -17.16
C ASP A 120 24.91 -6.78 -16.18
N ASN A 121 26.17 -6.45 -15.95
CA ASN A 121 26.56 -5.34 -15.08
C ASN A 121 26.30 -3.94 -15.68
N THR A 122 25.79 -3.84 -16.89
CA THR A 122 25.42 -2.55 -17.51
C THR A 122 24.20 -1.91 -16.84
N VAL A 123 23.46 -2.68 -16.03
CA VAL A 123 22.28 -2.24 -15.29
C VAL A 123 22.55 -2.02 -13.80
N ASP A 124 23.81 -1.76 -13.45
CA ASP A 124 24.25 -1.44 -12.09
C ASP A 124 24.39 0.06 -11.90
N MET A 125 23.92 0.56 -10.76
CA MET A 125 24.19 1.92 -10.32
C MET A 125 25.66 2.07 -9.95
N SER A 126 26.31 3.08 -10.51
CA SER A 126 27.68 3.43 -10.13
C SER A 126 27.72 4.17 -8.78
N PRO A 127 28.85 4.13 -8.05
CA PRO A 127 29.01 4.92 -6.81
C PRO A 127 28.77 6.42 -7.01
N ASP A 128 29.22 7.00 -8.13
CA ASP A 128 29.00 8.40 -8.46
C ASP A 128 27.51 8.72 -8.64
N MET A 129 26.76 7.82 -9.30
CA MET A 129 25.31 7.98 -9.45
C MET A 129 24.61 7.81 -8.09
N ALA A 130 25.03 6.87 -7.25
CA ALA A 130 24.52 6.67 -5.91
C ALA A 130 24.60 7.96 -5.07
N ARG A 131 25.75 8.67 -5.11
CA ARG A 131 25.90 9.97 -4.42
C ARG A 131 24.96 11.05 -4.96
N LYS A 132 24.81 11.16 -6.30
CA LYS A 132 23.88 12.12 -6.92
C LYS A 132 22.43 11.85 -6.54
N VAL A 133 22.03 10.58 -6.46
CA VAL A 133 20.71 10.20 -5.98
C VAL A 133 20.50 10.64 -4.53
N VAL A 134 21.45 10.37 -3.64
CA VAL A 134 21.40 10.83 -2.24
C VAL A 134 21.34 12.36 -2.14
N ASP A 135 22.15 13.06 -2.95
CA ASP A 135 22.12 14.53 -2.98
C ASP A 135 20.73 15.06 -3.30
N THR A 136 20.09 14.50 -4.33
CA THR A 136 18.72 14.87 -4.74
C THR A 136 17.67 14.49 -3.68
N ILE A 137 17.79 13.32 -3.06
CA ILE A 137 16.88 12.88 -1.98
C ILE A 137 16.88 13.89 -0.83
N PHE A 138 18.04 14.37 -0.43
CA PHE A 138 18.15 15.30 0.70
C PHE A 138 17.66 16.73 0.41
N GLU A 139 17.35 17.05 -0.86
CA GLU A 139 16.67 18.31 -1.24
C GLU A 139 15.17 18.31 -0.89
N THR A 140 14.56 17.15 -0.59
CA THR A 140 13.14 17.11 -0.18
C THR A 140 12.88 18.01 1.02
N PRO A 141 11.76 18.76 1.04
CA PRO A 141 11.36 19.54 2.23
C PRO A 141 10.84 18.65 3.37
N SER A 142 10.59 17.37 3.12
CA SER A 142 10.11 16.45 4.15
C SER A 142 11.09 16.37 5.33
N PRO A 143 10.62 16.42 6.59
CA PRO A 143 11.44 16.19 7.77
C PRO A 143 11.87 14.73 7.93
N SER A 144 11.21 13.81 7.22
CA SER A 144 11.53 12.36 7.20
C SER A 144 11.95 11.93 5.80
N VAL A 145 12.92 11.02 5.75
CA VAL A 145 13.39 10.38 4.52
C VAL A 145 13.53 8.90 4.77
N THR A 146 12.78 8.10 4.00
CA THR A 146 12.96 6.65 3.92
C THR A 146 13.59 6.32 2.58
N ILE A 147 14.76 5.68 2.58
CA ILE A 147 15.43 5.18 1.39
C ILE A 147 15.19 3.68 1.31
N GLU A 148 14.43 3.24 0.31
CA GLU A 148 14.09 1.85 0.09
C GLU A 148 14.90 1.28 -1.08
N PHE A 149 15.74 0.28 -0.81
CA PHE A 149 16.51 -0.41 -1.82
C PHE A 149 15.66 -1.48 -2.49
N GLN A 150 15.52 -1.35 -3.79
CA GLN A 150 14.83 -2.30 -4.65
C GLN A 150 15.63 -2.58 -5.93
N GLY A 151 15.05 -3.34 -6.86
CA GLY A 151 15.63 -3.59 -8.18
C GLY A 151 15.29 -4.99 -8.68
N GLY A 152 16.30 -5.68 -9.24
CA GLY A 152 16.30 -7.13 -9.41
C GLY A 152 16.53 -7.78 -8.03
N GLU A 153 17.81 -7.88 -7.63
CA GLU A 153 18.23 -8.22 -6.26
C GLU A 153 19.27 -7.17 -5.80
N PRO A 154 18.92 -6.29 -4.88
CA PRO A 154 19.80 -5.19 -4.45
C PRO A 154 21.14 -5.65 -3.90
N LEU A 155 21.19 -6.80 -3.22
CA LEU A 155 22.42 -7.35 -2.63
C LEU A 155 23.43 -7.81 -3.68
N VAL A 156 23.07 -7.87 -4.97
CA VAL A 156 23.98 -8.12 -6.09
C VAL A 156 24.88 -6.92 -6.33
N ASN A 157 24.35 -5.69 -6.20
CA ASN A 157 25.13 -4.45 -6.25
C ASN A 157 25.39 -3.90 -4.84
N TRP A 158 25.94 -4.76 -3.98
CA TRP A 158 26.25 -4.40 -2.59
C TRP A 158 27.07 -3.11 -2.42
N PRO A 159 28.08 -2.82 -3.27
CA PRO A 159 28.82 -1.56 -3.18
C PRO A 159 27.92 -0.32 -3.25
N ALA A 160 26.91 -0.30 -4.12
CA ALA A 160 26.00 0.84 -4.23
C ALA A 160 25.07 0.96 -3.02
N VAL A 161 24.55 -0.16 -2.49
CA VAL A 161 23.74 -0.16 -1.25
C VAL A 161 24.55 0.43 -0.09
N LYS A 162 25.79 -0.04 0.07
CA LYS A 162 26.69 0.42 1.14
C LYS A 162 27.00 1.92 1.00
N GLU A 163 27.37 2.37 -0.21
CA GLU A 163 27.68 3.78 -0.50
C GLU A 163 26.49 4.69 -0.17
N ILE A 164 25.27 4.32 -0.58
CA ILE A 164 24.06 5.11 -0.31
C ILE A 164 23.82 5.24 1.19
N ILE A 165 23.93 4.14 1.95
CA ILE A 165 23.72 4.16 3.41
C ILE A 165 24.78 5.06 4.08
N GLU A 166 26.07 4.80 3.84
CA GLU A 166 27.17 5.53 4.46
C GLU A 166 27.10 7.03 4.15
N TYR A 167 26.88 7.37 2.87
CA TYR A 167 26.80 8.78 2.46
C TYR A 167 25.54 9.47 2.97
N SER A 168 24.41 8.79 3.05
CA SER A 168 23.18 9.34 3.64
C SER A 168 23.34 9.62 5.13
N VAL A 169 23.96 8.70 5.88
CA VAL A 169 24.25 8.89 7.31
C VAL A 169 25.19 10.09 7.52
N GLU A 170 26.23 10.22 6.71
CA GLU A 170 27.16 11.37 6.77
C GLU A 170 26.40 12.69 6.51
N LYS A 171 25.64 12.73 5.41
CA LYS A 171 24.89 13.94 5.01
C LYS A 171 23.82 14.32 6.03
N ASN A 172 23.20 13.33 6.66
CA ASN A 172 22.16 13.56 7.67
C ASN A 172 22.69 14.20 8.97
N ARG A 173 23.99 14.13 9.25
CA ARG A 173 24.59 14.81 10.42
C ARG A 173 24.35 16.34 10.41
N THR A 174 24.22 16.90 9.21
CA THR A 174 23.92 18.33 9.02
C THR A 174 22.47 18.59 8.66
N ALA A 175 21.81 17.67 7.95
CA ALA A 175 20.43 17.83 7.51
C ALA A 175 19.42 17.61 8.66
N GLY A 176 19.74 16.75 9.64
CA GLY A 176 18.91 16.51 10.83
C GLY A 176 17.52 15.91 10.51
N LYS A 177 17.39 15.17 9.42
CA LYS A 177 16.14 14.52 9.04
C LYS A 177 15.97 13.20 9.79
N ARG A 178 14.72 12.76 9.98
CA ARG A 178 14.47 11.38 10.39
C ARG A 178 14.77 10.47 9.19
N LEU A 179 15.91 9.78 9.26
CA LEU A 179 16.43 8.94 8.18
C LEU A 179 16.19 7.47 8.50
N GLU A 180 15.52 6.79 7.58
CA GLU A 180 15.22 5.38 7.67
C GLU A 180 15.69 4.66 6.40
N PHE A 181 16.06 3.37 6.54
CA PHE A 181 16.45 2.52 5.45
C PHE A 181 15.58 1.26 5.41
N SER A 182 15.17 0.86 4.21
CA SER A 182 14.46 -0.38 3.95
C SER A 182 15.13 -1.15 2.80
N LEU A 183 15.18 -2.46 2.89
CA LEU A 183 15.74 -3.34 1.87
C LEU A 183 14.72 -4.41 1.49
N VAL A 184 14.33 -4.44 0.21
CA VAL A 184 13.51 -5.52 -0.36
C VAL A 184 14.42 -6.49 -1.09
N SER A 185 14.62 -7.68 -0.54
CA SER A 185 15.58 -8.68 -1.03
C SER A 185 15.00 -10.10 -0.99
N ASN A 186 15.40 -10.94 -1.96
CA ASN A 186 15.12 -12.37 -1.91
C ASN A 186 16.04 -13.13 -0.93
N LEU A 187 16.97 -12.43 -0.29
CA LEU A 187 17.95 -12.90 0.69
C LEU A 187 18.97 -13.95 0.19
N ALA A 188 18.88 -14.43 -1.05
CA ALA A 188 19.78 -15.48 -1.54
C ALA A 188 21.21 -14.98 -1.80
N MET A 189 21.45 -13.68 -1.73
CA MET A 189 22.79 -13.06 -1.77
C MET A 189 23.19 -12.47 -0.41
N MET A 190 22.45 -12.78 0.67
CA MET A 190 22.79 -12.36 2.03
C MET A 190 24.03 -13.09 2.54
N THR A 191 24.80 -12.44 3.39
CA THR A 191 25.95 -12.99 4.13
C THR A 191 25.95 -12.43 5.54
N GLU A 192 26.66 -13.06 6.47
CA GLU A 192 26.79 -12.56 7.85
C GLU A 192 27.41 -11.15 7.90
N GLU A 193 28.36 -10.84 7.01
CA GLU A 193 28.96 -9.51 6.90
C GLU A 193 27.94 -8.45 6.48
N LYS A 194 27.13 -8.74 5.45
CA LYS A 194 26.04 -7.85 4.99
C LYS A 194 25.00 -7.67 6.08
N LEU A 195 24.61 -8.75 6.74
CA LEU A 195 23.65 -8.70 7.85
C LEU A 195 24.16 -7.81 8.99
N ALA A 196 25.42 -7.97 9.41
CA ALA A 196 26.01 -7.15 10.46
C ALA A 196 25.95 -5.65 10.10
N PHE A 197 26.32 -5.30 8.88
CA PHE A 197 26.27 -3.92 8.38
C PHE A 197 24.85 -3.34 8.33
N LEU A 198 23.87 -4.13 7.82
CA LEU A 198 22.47 -3.71 7.74
C LEU A 198 21.87 -3.47 9.13
N MET A 199 22.21 -4.34 10.09
CA MET A 199 21.77 -4.17 11.48
C MET A 199 22.41 -2.98 12.19
N GLU A 200 23.70 -2.71 11.95
CA GLU A 200 24.39 -1.54 12.49
C GLU A 200 23.78 -0.21 12.01
N ASN A 201 23.25 -0.21 10.77
CA ASN A 201 22.59 0.95 10.18
C ASN A 201 21.06 0.92 10.32
N ASN A 202 20.53 0.04 11.19
CA ASN A 202 19.09 -0.12 11.46
C ASN A 202 18.22 -0.28 10.19
N VAL A 203 18.72 -0.98 9.16
CA VAL A 203 17.99 -1.22 7.92
C VAL A 203 16.85 -2.22 8.19
N GLN A 204 15.63 -1.84 7.85
CA GLN A 204 14.49 -2.75 7.86
C GLN A 204 14.59 -3.72 6.68
N ILE A 205 14.48 -5.00 6.95
CA ILE A 205 14.62 -6.05 5.93
C ILE A 205 13.25 -6.62 5.60
N CYS A 206 12.92 -6.64 4.31
CA CYS A 206 11.73 -7.23 3.76
C CYS A 206 12.12 -8.30 2.74
N THR A 207 11.45 -9.46 2.80
CA THR A 207 11.63 -10.53 1.82
C THR A 207 10.31 -10.95 1.19
N SER A 208 10.37 -11.97 0.36
CA SER A 208 9.21 -12.50 -0.34
C SER A 208 8.92 -13.91 0.12
N ILE A 209 7.65 -14.19 0.45
CA ILE A 209 7.12 -15.53 0.73
C ILE A 209 5.76 -15.65 0.04
N ASP A 210 5.66 -16.41 -1.03
CA ASP A 210 4.42 -16.55 -1.81
C ASP A 210 3.47 -17.65 -1.27
N GLY A 211 3.75 -18.18 -0.08
CA GLY A 211 3.03 -19.28 0.56
C GLY A 211 3.91 -20.51 0.79
N PRO A 212 3.35 -21.70 0.91
CA PRO A 212 4.09 -22.95 1.07
C PRO A 212 5.19 -23.15 0.02
N LYS A 213 6.21 -23.91 0.37
CA LYS A 213 7.41 -24.13 -0.45
C LYS A 213 7.10 -24.45 -1.92
N GLU A 214 6.14 -25.35 -2.15
CA GLU A 214 5.79 -25.78 -3.50
C GLU A 214 5.24 -24.64 -4.36
N ILE A 215 4.44 -23.74 -3.78
CA ILE A 215 3.89 -22.56 -4.45
C ILE A 215 5.00 -21.53 -4.64
N HIS A 216 5.76 -21.27 -3.58
CA HIS A 216 6.83 -20.27 -3.63
C HIS A 216 7.88 -20.63 -4.68
N ASP A 217 8.45 -21.85 -4.65
CA ASP A 217 9.47 -22.30 -5.60
C ASP A 217 8.95 -22.40 -7.04
N ALA A 218 7.64 -22.68 -7.22
CA ALA A 218 7.00 -22.65 -8.55
C ALA A 218 6.81 -21.22 -9.09
N ASN A 219 6.74 -20.22 -8.23
CA ASN A 219 6.66 -18.81 -8.60
C ASN A 219 8.03 -18.15 -8.74
N ARG A 220 9.00 -18.55 -7.90
CA ARG A 220 10.32 -17.93 -7.77
C ARG A 220 11.40 -18.99 -7.95
N HIS A 221 11.95 -19.06 -9.17
CA HIS A 221 12.98 -20.07 -9.47
C HIS A 221 14.36 -19.55 -9.08
N LEU A 222 14.98 -20.21 -8.10
CA LEU A 222 16.39 -20.03 -7.74
C LEU A 222 17.22 -21.13 -8.39
N LYS A 223 18.25 -20.77 -9.15
CA LYS A 223 19.12 -21.76 -9.81
C LYS A 223 19.90 -22.57 -8.78
N GLY A 224 19.67 -23.88 -8.75
CA GLY A 224 20.43 -24.82 -7.92
C GLY A 224 19.93 -24.98 -6.50
N GLY A 225 18.75 -24.44 -6.14
CA GLY A 225 18.18 -24.57 -4.80
C GLY A 225 16.71 -24.19 -4.72
N SER A 226 16.19 -24.15 -3.51
CA SER A 226 14.86 -23.67 -3.18
C SER A 226 14.94 -22.20 -2.72
N ALA A 227 14.21 -21.32 -3.41
CA ALA A 227 14.09 -19.92 -3.01
C ALA A 227 13.42 -19.81 -1.62
N HIS A 228 12.42 -20.66 -1.37
CA HIS A 228 11.73 -20.73 -0.09
C HIS A 228 12.67 -21.09 1.08
N GLU A 229 13.45 -22.16 0.95
CA GLU A 229 14.37 -22.62 2.01
C GLU A 229 15.44 -21.57 2.33
N VAL A 230 15.93 -20.86 1.32
CA VAL A 230 16.89 -19.76 1.50
C VAL A 230 16.26 -18.59 2.24
N ALA A 231 15.06 -18.18 1.83
CA ALA A 231 14.33 -17.11 2.50
C ALA A 231 14.01 -17.48 3.96
N GLU A 232 13.50 -18.68 4.22
CA GLU A 232 13.20 -19.17 5.58
C GLU A 232 14.45 -19.19 6.46
N PHE A 233 15.59 -19.72 5.95
CA PHE A 233 16.85 -19.74 6.67
C PHE A 233 17.28 -18.33 7.11
N TRP A 234 17.29 -17.37 6.19
CA TRP A 234 17.73 -16.01 6.51
C TRP A 234 16.71 -15.25 7.35
N MET A 235 15.42 -15.45 7.16
CA MET A 235 14.40 -14.87 8.04
C MET A 235 14.64 -15.29 9.49
N LYS A 236 14.78 -16.58 9.75
CA LYS A 236 15.07 -17.08 11.07
C LYS A 236 16.39 -16.53 11.63
N ARG A 237 17.46 -16.54 10.82
CA ARG A 237 18.80 -16.05 11.23
C ARG A 237 18.79 -14.55 11.58
N ILE A 238 18.05 -13.75 10.84
CA ILE A 238 17.90 -12.30 11.07
C ILE A 238 17.07 -12.05 12.33
N ASP A 239 15.95 -12.75 12.51
CA ASP A 239 15.11 -12.63 13.70
C ASP A 239 15.89 -13.03 14.97
N GLU A 240 16.69 -14.12 14.92
CA GLU A 240 17.60 -14.51 16.00
C GLU A 240 18.64 -13.42 16.30
N ALA A 241 19.17 -12.76 15.28
CA ALA A 241 20.13 -11.68 15.45
C ALA A 241 19.51 -10.42 16.09
N TYR A 242 18.26 -10.09 15.76
CA TYR A 242 17.50 -9.04 16.45
C TYR A 242 17.24 -9.40 17.91
N ALA A 243 16.76 -10.62 18.17
CA ALA A 243 16.51 -11.12 19.53
C ALA A 243 17.77 -11.12 20.40
N ALA A 244 18.94 -11.50 19.84
CA ALA A 244 20.22 -11.46 20.54
C ALA A 244 20.66 -10.05 20.95
N ARG A 245 20.14 -9.02 20.30
CA ARG A 245 20.33 -7.61 20.66
C ARG A 245 19.30 -7.08 21.67
N GLY A 246 18.36 -7.92 22.11
CA GLY A 246 17.29 -7.55 23.05
C GLY A 246 16.22 -6.67 22.42
N LEU A 247 16.08 -6.67 21.09
CA LEU A 247 15.09 -5.90 20.37
C LEU A 247 13.70 -6.56 20.40
N ASP A 248 12.65 -5.74 20.46
CA ASP A 248 11.27 -6.22 20.50
C ASP A 248 10.92 -6.99 19.19
N PRO A 249 10.59 -8.30 19.24
CA PRO A 249 10.29 -9.08 18.06
C PRO A 249 9.02 -8.63 17.32
N ASP A 250 8.12 -7.90 17.96
CA ASP A 250 6.94 -7.32 17.30
C ASP A 250 7.32 -6.14 16.38
N LEU A 251 8.49 -5.56 16.59
CA LEU A 251 9.00 -4.41 15.81
C LEU A 251 10.19 -4.78 14.93
N TYR A 252 11.03 -5.70 15.40
CA TYR A 252 12.28 -6.08 14.75
C TYR A 252 12.22 -7.53 14.29
N HIS A 253 11.71 -7.70 13.10
CA HIS A 253 11.66 -8.98 12.38
C HIS A 253 11.76 -8.73 10.87
N VAL A 254 11.92 -9.80 10.10
CA VAL A 254 11.87 -9.70 8.64
C VAL A 254 10.41 -9.63 8.20
N GLU A 255 10.07 -8.57 7.49
CA GLU A 255 8.78 -8.45 6.82
C GLU A 255 8.70 -9.43 5.65
N ALA A 256 7.55 -10.04 5.43
CA ALA A 256 7.32 -10.95 4.32
C ALA A 256 6.22 -10.43 3.39
N LEU A 257 6.51 -10.37 2.09
CA LEU A 257 5.59 -9.96 1.03
C LEU A 257 5.18 -11.15 0.18
N LEU A 258 3.90 -11.19 -0.17
CA LEU A 258 3.32 -12.20 -1.04
C LEU A 258 2.81 -11.55 -2.32
N THR A 259 3.03 -12.21 -3.46
CA THR A 259 2.29 -11.91 -4.69
C THR A 259 1.39 -13.09 -5.03
N VAL A 260 0.08 -12.85 -5.00
CA VAL A 260 -0.91 -13.86 -5.34
C VAL A 260 -0.83 -14.17 -6.83
N THR A 261 -0.73 -15.45 -7.17
CA THR A 261 -0.82 -15.95 -8.55
C THR A 261 -2.00 -16.92 -8.65
N ARG A 262 -2.36 -17.34 -9.85
CA ARG A 262 -3.40 -18.37 -10.05
C ARG A 262 -3.14 -19.64 -9.23
N ARG A 263 -1.86 -20.01 -9.01
CA ARG A 263 -1.49 -21.16 -8.17
C ARG A 263 -1.85 -20.97 -6.70
N THR A 264 -1.85 -19.74 -6.23
CA THR A 264 -2.14 -19.38 -4.82
C THR A 264 -3.64 -19.47 -4.51
N LEU A 265 -4.51 -19.20 -5.49
CA LEU A 265 -5.96 -19.02 -5.29
C LEU A 265 -6.67 -20.22 -4.65
N SER A 266 -6.21 -21.45 -4.88
CA SER A 266 -6.80 -22.66 -4.31
C SER A 266 -6.29 -23.01 -2.91
N HIS A 267 -5.40 -22.19 -2.33
CA HIS A 267 -4.69 -22.48 -1.08
C HIS A 267 -4.77 -21.34 -0.04
N PRO A 268 -5.97 -20.76 0.24
CA PRO A 268 -6.08 -19.62 1.15
C PRO A 268 -5.63 -19.95 2.58
N ARG A 269 -5.92 -21.15 3.08
CA ARG A 269 -5.56 -21.57 4.44
C ARG A 269 -4.07 -21.90 4.53
N GLU A 270 -3.55 -22.67 3.59
CA GLU A 270 -2.14 -23.08 3.56
C GLU A 270 -1.19 -21.90 3.45
N VAL A 271 -1.60 -20.85 2.74
CA VAL A 271 -0.84 -19.60 2.66
C VAL A 271 -0.79 -18.89 4.00
N VAL A 272 -1.91 -18.80 4.71
CA VAL A 272 -1.96 -18.19 6.05
C VAL A 272 -1.17 -19.05 7.07
N ASP A 273 -1.34 -20.38 7.03
CA ASP A 273 -0.63 -21.31 7.90
C ASP A 273 0.89 -21.20 7.74
N GLU A 274 1.37 -20.97 6.50
CA GLU A 274 2.79 -20.79 6.23
C GLU A 274 3.35 -19.53 6.93
N TYR A 275 2.62 -18.42 6.89
CA TYR A 275 3.01 -17.19 7.59
C TYR A 275 3.02 -17.37 9.10
N VAL A 276 2.01 -18.05 9.65
CA VAL A 276 1.96 -18.41 11.09
C VAL A 276 3.13 -19.31 11.46
N ARG A 277 3.44 -20.34 10.64
CA ARG A 277 4.58 -21.24 10.83
C ARG A 277 5.92 -20.50 10.88
N LEU A 278 6.06 -19.48 10.02
CA LEU A 278 7.25 -18.62 9.97
C LEU A 278 7.26 -17.54 11.07
N GLY A 279 6.28 -17.55 12.00
CA GLY A 279 6.19 -16.59 13.10
C GLY A 279 5.80 -15.18 12.67
N ARG A 280 5.17 -15.02 11.50
CA ARG A 280 4.69 -13.71 11.02
C ARG A 280 3.31 -13.42 11.60
N LYS A 281 3.11 -12.19 12.08
CA LYS A 281 1.83 -11.69 12.61
C LYS A 281 1.05 -10.86 11.60
N ALA A 282 1.64 -10.56 10.46
CA ALA A 282 1.02 -9.83 9.37
C ALA A 282 1.28 -10.53 8.02
N ILE A 283 0.27 -10.51 7.17
CA ILE A 283 0.39 -10.98 5.78
C ILE A 283 -0.12 -9.88 4.85
N PHE A 284 0.51 -9.73 3.70
CA PHE A 284 0.10 -8.81 2.67
C PHE A 284 -0.30 -9.60 1.43
N LEU A 285 -1.59 -9.89 1.27
CA LEU A 285 -2.16 -10.63 0.14
C LEU A 285 -2.23 -9.74 -1.10
N ARG A 286 -1.07 -9.44 -1.69
CA ARG A 286 -0.98 -8.50 -2.83
C ARG A 286 -1.50 -9.14 -4.11
N PRO A 287 -2.47 -8.50 -4.80
CA PRO A 287 -2.88 -8.96 -6.11
C PRO A 287 -1.76 -8.80 -7.14
N LEU A 288 -1.82 -9.64 -8.18
CA LEU A 288 -0.91 -9.57 -9.33
C LEU A 288 -1.13 -8.26 -10.09
N ASN A 289 -0.05 -7.54 -10.35
CA ASN A 289 -0.09 -6.29 -11.11
C ASN A 289 0.32 -6.50 -12.59
N PRO A 290 -0.22 -5.72 -13.54
CA PRO A 290 0.06 -5.83 -14.96
C PRO A 290 1.38 -5.11 -15.34
N PHE A 291 2.49 -5.44 -14.68
CA PHE A 291 3.80 -4.85 -14.94
C PHE A 291 4.85 -5.91 -15.27
N GLY A 292 5.86 -5.50 -16.03
CA GLY A 292 7.04 -6.31 -16.32
C GLY A 292 6.70 -7.64 -16.99
N PHE A 293 7.28 -8.73 -16.47
CA PHE A 293 7.05 -10.07 -17.04
C PHE A 293 5.67 -10.63 -16.76
N ALA A 294 4.97 -10.15 -15.72
CA ALA A 294 3.60 -10.56 -15.43
C ALA A 294 2.65 -10.37 -16.61
N VAL A 295 2.86 -9.33 -17.43
CA VAL A 295 2.06 -9.09 -18.65
C VAL A 295 2.21 -10.24 -19.65
N LYS A 296 3.43 -10.78 -19.81
CA LYS A 296 3.70 -11.86 -20.76
C LYS A 296 3.17 -13.21 -20.30
N THR A 297 3.19 -13.45 -18.99
CA THR A 297 2.79 -14.70 -18.37
C THR A 297 1.34 -14.66 -17.84
N PHE A 298 0.62 -13.56 -18.02
CA PHE A 298 -0.71 -13.35 -17.42
C PHE A 298 -1.72 -14.45 -17.73
N LYS A 299 -1.68 -15.04 -18.93
CA LYS A 299 -2.57 -16.15 -19.30
C LYS A 299 -2.41 -17.38 -18.38
N GLU A 300 -1.22 -17.56 -17.82
CA GLU A 300 -0.86 -18.73 -17.01
C GLU A 300 -0.99 -18.45 -15.51
N ILE A 301 -0.64 -17.25 -15.08
CA ILE A 301 -0.56 -16.88 -13.66
C ILE A 301 -1.64 -15.89 -13.21
N GLY A 302 -2.31 -15.22 -14.16
CA GLY A 302 -3.33 -14.21 -13.89
C GLY A 302 -4.70 -14.80 -13.54
N TYR A 303 -5.58 -13.97 -13.05
CA TYR A 303 -6.91 -14.30 -12.57
C TYR A 303 -7.82 -13.06 -12.67
N THR A 304 -9.13 -13.25 -12.47
CA THR A 304 -10.10 -12.15 -12.40
C THR A 304 -10.18 -11.55 -11.00
N ALA A 305 -10.76 -10.35 -10.88
CA ALA A 305 -11.00 -9.73 -9.58
C ALA A 305 -11.90 -10.62 -8.70
N GLU A 306 -12.89 -11.27 -9.29
CA GLU A 306 -13.82 -12.15 -8.60
C GLU A 306 -13.13 -13.40 -8.05
N GLU A 307 -12.23 -14.02 -8.83
CA GLU A 307 -11.39 -15.15 -8.39
C GLU A 307 -10.48 -14.73 -7.23
N PHE A 308 -9.86 -13.55 -7.32
CA PHE A 308 -9.03 -13.01 -6.24
C PHE A 308 -9.86 -12.76 -4.96
N MET A 309 -11.03 -12.13 -5.09
CA MET A 309 -11.86 -11.83 -3.92
C MET A 309 -12.36 -13.09 -3.23
N ALA A 310 -12.67 -14.16 -3.96
CA ALA A 310 -13.02 -15.45 -3.36
C ALA A 310 -11.86 -16.03 -2.51
N PHE A 311 -10.63 -15.94 -3.01
CA PHE A 311 -9.43 -16.32 -2.24
C PHE A 311 -9.21 -15.40 -1.03
N TYR A 312 -9.29 -14.09 -1.25
CA TYR A 312 -9.00 -13.07 -0.25
C TYR A 312 -9.95 -13.15 0.94
N THR A 313 -11.26 -13.25 0.67
CA THR A 313 -12.27 -13.38 1.74
C THR A 313 -12.14 -14.69 2.51
N ALA A 314 -11.86 -15.81 1.82
CA ALA A 314 -11.60 -17.10 2.48
C ALA A 314 -10.35 -17.05 3.40
N ALA A 315 -9.30 -16.36 2.97
CA ALA A 315 -8.11 -16.15 3.79
C ALA A 315 -8.40 -15.27 5.01
N LEU A 316 -9.17 -14.16 4.84
CA LEU A 316 -9.58 -13.29 5.95
C LEU A 316 -10.46 -14.02 6.96
N ASP A 317 -11.46 -14.77 6.51
CA ASP A 317 -12.32 -15.57 7.42
C ASP A 317 -11.47 -16.56 8.22
N TYR A 318 -10.48 -17.19 7.59
CA TYR A 318 -9.56 -18.09 8.28
C TYR A 318 -8.65 -17.35 9.28
N MET A 319 -8.17 -16.17 8.97
CA MET A 319 -7.41 -15.35 9.93
C MET A 319 -8.27 -14.98 11.14
N LEU A 320 -9.55 -14.65 10.94
CA LEU A 320 -10.48 -14.42 12.06
C LEU A 320 -10.67 -15.68 12.91
N GLU A 321 -10.83 -16.87 12.30
CA GLU A 321 -10.87 -18.16 13.02
C GLU A 321 -9.60 -18.39 13.86
N LEU A 322 -8.42 -18.04 13.34
CA LEU A 322 -7.15 -18.15 14.04
C LEU A 322 -7.05 -17.16 15.21
N ASN A 323 -7.48 -15.91 15.00
CA ASN A 323 -7.52 -14.89 16.05
C ASN A 323 -8.42 -15.34 17.21
N GLN A 324 -9.58 -15.96 16.92
CA GLN A 324 -10.46 -16.55 17.94
C GLN A 324 -9.79 -17.66 18.75
N LYS A 325 -8.84 -18.37 18.14
CA LYS A 325 -8.02 -19.41 18.80
C LYS A 325 -6.79 -18.86 19.51
N GLY A 326 -6.62 -17.52 19.52
CA GLY A 326 -5.49 -16.83 20.17
C GLY A 326 -4.23 -16.75 19.31
N VAL A 327 -4.30 -17.08 18.01
CA VAL A 327 -3.20 -16.88 17.06
C VAL A 327 -3.30 -15.49 16.43
N GLU A 328 -2.36 -14.62 16.74
CA GLU A 328 -2.35 -13.25 16.20
C GLU A 328 -1.88 -13.25 14.75
N ILE A 329 -2.76 -12.92 13.83
CA ILE A 329 -2.46 -12.72 12.41
C ILE A 329 -3.41 -11.67 11.84
N LEU A 330 -2.90 -10.74 11.03
CA LEU A 330 -3.69 -9.72 10.35
C LEU A 330 -3.36 -9.66 8.86
N GLU A 331 -4.31 -9.15 8.06
CA GLU A 331 -4.06 -8.82 6.66
C GLU A 331 -3.80 -7.31 6.52
N ARG A 332 -2.70 -6.95 5.85
CA ARG A 332 -2.17 -5.58 5.85
C ARG A 332 -3.07 -4.58 5.12
N THR A 333 -3.67 -4.96 3.98
CA THR A 333 -4.60 -4.07 3.26
C THR A 333 -5.86 -3.83 4.09
N ALA A 334 -6.42 -4.90 4.67
CA ALA A 334 -7.56 -4.79 5.57
C ALA A 334 -7.23 -3.91 6.79
N ALA A 335 -6.05 -4.06 7.39
CA ALA A 335 -5.61 -3.23 8.51
C ALA A 335 -5.51 -1.74 8.15
N ILE A 336 -4.97 -1.41 6.96
CA ILE A 336 -4.90 -0.03 6.45
C ILE A 336 -6.32 0.54 6.26
N LEU A 337 -7.21 -0.20 5.62
CA LEU A 337 -8.58 0.23 5.38
C LEU A 337 -9.37 0.35 6.69
N LEU A 338 -9.24 -0.60 7.61
CA LEU A 338 -9.86 -0.55 8.93
C LEU A 338 -9.35 0.65 9.74
N THR A 339 -8.08 1.01 9.64
CA THR A 339 -7.55 2.21 10.28
C THR A 339 -8.28 3.46 9.78
N LYS A 340 -8.53 3.57 8.48
CA LYS A 340 -9.29 4.68 7.89
C LYS A 340 -10.78 4.65 8.24
N ILE A 341 -11.37 3.46 8.49
CA ILE A 341 -12.78 3.27 8.82
C ILE A 341 -13.06 3.50 10.31
N LEU A 342 -12.21 2.95 11.18
CA LEU A 342 -12.47 2.86 12.63
C LEU A 342 -11.74 3.92 13.46
N THR A 343 -10.85 4.70 12.83
CA THR A 343 -10.06 5.74 13.53
C THR A 343 -10.09 7.05 12.76
N ALA A 344 -9.69 8.13 13.41
CA ALA A 344 -9.50 9.43 12.75
C ALA A 344 -8.18 9.54 11.96
N TYR A 345 -7.35 8.49 11.97
CA TYR A 345 -6.04 8.46 11.33
C TYR A 345 -6.11 7.90 9.91
N ASP A 346 -5.42 8.53 8.96
CA ASP A 346 -5.18 8.01 7.62
C ASP A 346 -3.69 7.70 7.47
N PRO A 347 -3.30 6.43 7.26
CA PRO A 347 -1.90 6.07 7.05
C PRO A 347 -1.25 6.71 5.82
N ASN A 348 -2.03 7.33 4.93
CA ASN A 348 -1.58 7.91 3.66
C ASN A 348 -0.75 6.95 2.81
N TYR A 349 -1.17 5.68 2.79
CA TYR A 349 -0.42 4.60 2.18
C TYR A 349 -0.52 4.63 0.65
N LEU A 350 0.59 4.92 -0.01
CA LEU A 350 0.83 4.81 -1.47
C LEU A 350 -0.35 5.26 -2.34
N ASP A 351 -1.07 4.32 -2.95
CA ASP A 351 -2.22 4.52 -3.82
C ASP A 351 -3.59 4.35 -3.10
N LEU A 352 -3.59 3.98 -1.82
CA LEU A 352 -4.79 3.94 -0.97
C LEU A 352 -5.10 5.30 -0.32
N ARG A 353 -4.81 6.38 -1.01
CA ARG A 353 -5.10 7.76 -0.62
C ARG A 353 -5.49 8.62 -1.82
N SER A 354 -6.02 9.80 -1.60
CA SER A 354 -6.38 10.78 -2.63
C SER A 354 -5.73 12.14 -2.35
N PRO A 355 -4.89 12.65 -3.26
CA PRO A 355 -4.31 11.99 -4.42
C PRO A 355 -3.28 10.91 -4.07
N CYS A 356 -2.98 10.03 -5.05
CA CYS A 356 -1.94 9.00 -4.95
C CYS A 356 -0.58 9.59 -4.59
N GLY A 357 0.25 8.80 -3.89
CA GLY A 357 1.59 9.19 -3.47
C GLY A 357 2.62 9.42 -4.58
N ALA A 358 2.34 9.02 -5.83
CA ALA A 358 3.27 9.13 -6.95
C ALA A 358 3.70 10.59 -7.20
N GLY A 359 5.00 10.88 -7.04
CA GLY A 359 5.57 12.23 -7.13
C GLY A 359 5.24 13.17 -5.98
N ILE A 360 4.35 12.78 -5.03
CA ILE A 360 3.92 13.62 -3.90
C ILE A 360 4.49 13.08 -2.59
N GLY A 361 4.40 11.77 -2.37
CA GLY A 361 4.90 11.10 -1.17
C GLY A 361 6.01 10.10 -1.46
N GLN A 362 6.17 9.69 -2.71
CA GLN A 362 7.23 8.79 -3.16
C GLN A 362 7.83 9.20 -4.51
N VAL A 363 9.08 8.81 -4.72
CA VAL A 363 9.84 8.98 -5.99
C VAL A 363 10.72 7.76 -6.19
N ALA A 364 10.88 7.29 -7.43
CA ALA A 364 11.77 6.18 -7.76
C ALA A 364 12.96 6.63 -8.61
N TYR A 365 14.16 6.17 -8.24
CA TYR A 365 15.43 6.45 -8.91
C TYR A 365 15.97 5.17 -9.54
N ASN A 366 16.17 5.17 -10.84
CA ASN A 366 16.68 4.01 -11.55
C ASN A 366 18.22 4.01 -11.53
N PHE A 367 18.83 2.85 -11.76
CA PHE A 367 20.29 2.65 -11.73
C PHE A 367 21.07 3.58 -12.69
N ASP A 368 20.43 4.04 -13.78
CA ASP A 368 21.00 4.92 -14.79
C ASP A 368 20.78 6.43 -14.52
N GLY A 369 20.20 6.79 -13.38
CA GLY A 369 19.92 8.17 -12.99
C GLY A 369 18.58 8.71 -13.46
N LYS A 370 17.78 7.95 -14.23
CA LYS A 370 16.41 8.35 -14.55
C LYS A 370 15.52 8.32 -13.32
N VAL A 371 14.63 9.30 -13.22
CA VAL A 371 13.75 9.48 -12.07
C VAL A 371 12.31 9.37 -12.51
N PHE A 372 11.49 8.69 -11.71
CA PHE A 372 10.10 8.35 -12.00
C PHE A 372 9.17 8.77 -10.86
N THR A 373 7.90 8.98 -11.17
CA THR A 373 6.86 9.34 -10.19
C THR A 373 6.73 8.33 -9.05
N CYS A 374 6.94 7.04 -9.32
CA CYS A 374 6.86 5.91 -8.38
C CYS A 374 7.55 4.68 -8.99
N ASP A 375 7.63 3.57 -8.26
CA ASP A 375 8.22 2.34 -8.77
C ASP A 375 7.41 1.72 -9.91
N GLU A 376 6.08 1.77 -9.85
CA GLU A 376 5.22 1.31 -10.95
C GLU A 376 5.47 2.11 -12.24
N GLY A 377 5.69 3.43 -12.13
CA GLY A 377 6.07 4.27 -13.27
C GLY A 377 7.39 3.84 -13.90
N ARG A 378 8.36 3.47 -13.07
CA ARG A 378 9.63 2.88 -13.52
C ARG A 378 9.43 1.49 -14.16
N MET A 379 8.52 0.66 -13.62
CA MET A 379 8.19 -0.64 -14.21
C MET A 379 7.61 -0.47 -15.62
N VAL A 380 6.76 0.53 -15.86
CA VAL A 380 6.24 0.88 -17.19
C VAL A 380 7.38 1.27 -18.13
N TYR A 381 8.37 2.04 -17.63
CA TYR A 381 9.58 2.37 -18.42
C TYR A 381 10.35 1.11 -18.86
N GLN A 382 10.49 0.12 -17.98
CA GLN A 382 11.12 -1.15 -18.34
C GLN A 382 10.30 -1.98 -19.37
N MET A 383 9.05 -1.62 -19.58
CA MET A 383 8.21 -2.19 -20.65
C MET A 383 8.30 -1.39 -21.96
N GLY A 384 9.08 -0.31 -22.01
CA GLY A 384 9.37 0.49 -23.20
C GLY A 384 8.57 1.79 -23.32
N ASP A 385 7.98 2.31 -22.23
CA ASP A 385 7.18 3.52 -22.23
C ASP A 385 7.63 4.48 -21.12
N ASP A 386 8.03 5.71 -21.46
CA ASP A 386 8.61 6.71 -20.57
C ASP A 386 7.58 7.72 -20.00
N ALA A 387 6.29 7.48 -20.17
CA ALA A 387 5.22 8.40 -19.78
C ALA A 387 5.29 8.90 -18.32
N PHE A 388 5.92 8.15 -17.42
CA PHE A 388 6.03 8.47 -15.99
C PHE A 388 7.44 8.89 -15.57
N GLN A 389 8.37 9.08 -16.51
CA GLN A 389 9.68 9.64 -16.25
C GLN A 389 9.53 11.15 -15.95
N ILE A 390 10.13 11.61 -14.85
CA ILE A 390 10.05 13.01 -14.40
C ILE A 390 11.34 13.79 -14.60
N GLY A 391 12.42 13.10 -14.93
CA GLY A 391 13.71 13.72 -15.25
C GLY A 391 14.85 12.70 -15.21
N GLU A 392 16.09 13.23 -15.24
CA GLU A 392 17.32 12.43 -15.24
C GLU A 392 18.45 13.17 -14.51
N LEU A 393 19.16 12.48 -13.63
CA LEU A 393 20.28 13.03 -12.88
C LEU A 393 21.59 12.90 -13.68
N PRO A 394 22.47 13.92 -13.59
CA PRO A 394 22.38 15.14 -12.79
C PRO A 394 21.77 16.35 -13.51
N SER A 395 21.16 16.17 -14.68
CA SER A 395 20.68 17.26 -15.54
C SER A 395 19.42 17.96 -14.99
N SER A 396 18.60 17.24 -14.21
CA SER A 396 17.36 17.80 -13.63
C SER A 396 17.57 18.21 -12.18
N SER A 397 17.12 19.41 -11.81
CA SER A 397 17.07 19.82 -10.41
C SER A 397 15.89 19.17 -9.69
N TYR A 398 15.92 19.14 -8.36
CA TYR A 398 14.78 18.66 -7.54
C TYR A 398 13.47 19.37 -7.90
N THR A 399 13.53 20.69 -8.12
CA THR A 399 12.36 21.49 -8.51
C THR A 399 11.82 21.06 -9.88
N ASP A 400 12.68 20.80 -10.87
CA ASP A 400 12.25 20.33 -12.19
C ASP A 400 11.55 18.98 -12.09
N LEU A 401 12.08 18.06 -11.27
CA LEU A 401 11.48 16.76 -11.02
C LEU A 401 10.07 16.90 -10.43
N MET A 402 9.93 17.67 -9.34
CA MET A 402 8.66 17.80 -8.63
C MET A 402 7.59 18.61 -9.39
N LEU A 403 7.99 19.55 -10.25
CA LEU A 403 7.07 20.36 -11.05
C LEU A 403 6.83 19.79 -12.46
N SER A 404 7.32 18.59 -12.75
CA SER A 404 7.15 17.93 -14.05
C SER A 404 5.69 17.66 -14.41
N SER A 405 5.42 17.56 -15.71
CA SER A 405 4.06 17.28 -16.21
C SER A 405 3.50 15.94 -15.75
N PRO A 406 4.27 14.83 -15.68
CA PRO A 406 3.77 13.57 -15.16
C PRO A 406 3.31 13.66 -13.70
N VAL A 407 4.04 14.34 -12.81
CA VAL A 407 3.63 14.52 -11.42
C VAL A 407 2.29 15.24 -11.33
N LYS A 408 2.13 16.35 -12.06
CA LYS A 408 0.87 17.11 -12.09
C LYS A 408 -0.30 16.30 -12.65
N ALA A 409 -0.06 15.57 -13.75
CA ALA A 409 -1.06 14.72 -14.38
C ALA A 409 -1.54 13.61 -13.45
N LEU A 410 -0.61 12.93 -12.76
CA LEU A 410 -0.95 11.86 -11.82
C LEU A 410 -1.69 12.40 -10.58
N ALA A 411 -1.29 13.57 -10.06
CA ALA A 411 -2.01 14.20 -8.96
C ALA A 411 -3.48 14.45 -9.30
N VAL A 412 -3.75 15.03 -10.49
CA VAL A 412 -5.13 15.27 -10.96
C VAL A 412 -5.86 13.95 -11.20
N ALA A 413 -5.25 13.01 -11.91
CA ALA A 413 -5.90 11.74 -12.29
C ALA A 413 -6.19 10.83 -11.08
N SER A 414 -5.48 11.00 -9.97
CA SER A 414 -5.68 10.21 -8.74
C SER A 414 -6.54 10.92 -7.68
N THR A 415 -6.87 12.19 -7.88
CA THR A 415 -7.82 12.90 -7.02
C THR A 415 -9.22 12.33 -7.26
N LEU A 416 -9.83 11.76 -6.21
CA LEU A 416 -11.12 11.05 -6.34
C LEU A 416 -12.25 11.97 -6.77
N GLU A 417 -12.18 13.26 -6.42
CA GLU A 417 -13.10 14.32 -6.83
C GLU A 417 -13.05 14.60 -8.35
N ALA A 418 -11.92 14.29 -9.00
CA ALA A 418 -11.76 14.44 -10.46
C ALA A 418 -12.21 13.20 -11.25
N ASN A 419 -12.57 12.11 -10.56
CA ASN A 419 -13.00 10.86 -11.17
C ASN A 419 -14.52 10.69 -11.05
N PRO A 420 -15.30 10.76 -12.15
CA PRO A 420 -16.76 10.83 -12.11
C PRO A 420 -17.44 9.70 -11.33
N LEU A 421 -16.89 8.49 -11.39
CA LEU A 421 -17.43 7.32 -10.69
C LEU A 421 -17.01 7.25 -9.21
N CYS A 422 -15.93 7.96 -8.83
CA CYS A 422 -15.46 8.00 -7.44
C CYS A 422 -16.18 9.07 -6.63
N VAL A 423 -16.61 10.16 -7.25
CA VAL A 423 -17.21 11.29 -6.54
C VAL A 423 -18.46 10.90 -5.76
N ASP A 424 -19.26 9.99 -6.29
CA ASP A 424 -20.50 9.50 -5.69
C ASP A 424 -20.33 8.11 -5.01
N CYS A 425 -19.12 7.54 -5.03
CA CYS A 425 -18.87 6.22 -4.45
C CYS A 425 -18.90 6.29 -2.92
N VAL A 426 -19.70 5.43 -2.29
CA VAL A 426 -19.83 5.36 -0.84
C VAL A 426 -18.49 5.07 -0.13
N TYR A 427 -17.56 4.41 -0.83
CA TYR A 427 -16.22 4.07 -0.30
C TYR A 427 -15.17 5.14 -0.55
N LYS A 428 -15.52 6.28 -1.17
CA LYS A 428 -14.56 7.36 -1.48
C LYS A 428 -13.67 7.77 -0.30
N PRO A 429 -14.17 7.93 0.94
CA PRO A 429 -13.34 8.40 2.06
C PRO A 429 -12.19 7.46 2.44
N TYR A 430 -12.27 6.20 2.04
CA TYR A 430 -11.34 5.12 2.41
C TYR A 430 -10.47 4.64 1.26
N CYS A 431 -10.87 4.94 0.02
CA CYS A 431 -10.29 4.41 -1.20
C CYS A 431 -9.17 5.31 -1.77
N GLY A 432 -8.55 4.84 -2.85
CA GLY A 432 -7.59 5.57 -3.67
C GLY A 432 -7.55 4.99 -5.08
N VAL A 433 -6.97 5.73 -6.02
CA VAL A 433 -6.82 5.34 -7.43
C VAL A 433 -5.35 5.41 -7.82
N CYS A 434 -4.84 4.38 -8.48
CA CYS A 434 -3.51 4.36 -9.05
C CYS A 434 -3.56 4.65 -10.56
N PRO A 435 -3.18 5.87 -11.02
CA PRO A 435 -3.21 6.22 -12.43
C PRO A 435 -2.24 5.40 -13.28
N VAL A 436 -1.11 4.98 -12.71
CA VAL A 436 -0.11 4.13 -13.40
C VAL A 436 -0.68 2.74 -13.66
N TYR A 437 -1.42 2.19 -12.69
CA TYR A 437 -2.13 0.93 -12.87
C TYR A 437 -3.22 1.04 -13.95
N ASN A 438 -4.02 2.11 -13.92
CA ASN A 438 -5.03 2.40 -14.94
C ASN A 438 -4.41 2.45 -16.33
N TYR A 439 -3.26 3.13 -16.45
CA TYR A 439 -2.54 3.23 -17.71
C TYR A 439 -2.05 1.86 -18.22
N ALA A 440 -1.47 1.05 -17.35
CA ALA A 440 -0.97 -0.28 -17.72
C ALA A 440 -2.10 -1.25 -18.10
N GLU A 441 -3.27 -1.17 -17.42
CA GLU A 441 -4.40 -2.06 -17.68
C GLU A 441 -5.29 -1.59 -18.84
N GLN A 442 -5.48 -0.26 -18.98
CA GLN A 442 -6.54 0.32 -19.83
C GLN A 442 -6.04 1.38 -20.83
N GLY A 443 -4.74 1.69 -20.83
CA GLY A 443 -4.12 2.65 -21.77
C GLY A 443 -4.35 4.12 -21.44
N GLY A 444 -4.89 4.45 -20.25
CA GLY A 444 -5.14 5.83 -19.84
C GLY A 444 -4.98 6.04 -18.33
N ILE A 445 -4.48 7.22 -17.92
CA ILE A 445 -4.31 7.56 -16.50
C ILE A 445 -5.65 7.74 -15.75
N PHE A 446 -6.71 8.15 -16.46
CA PHE A 446 -8.09 8.14 -15.97
C PHE A 446 -8.71 6.79 -16.35
N GLY A 447 -8.81 5.87 -15.41
CA GLY A 447 -9.33 4.53 -15.68
C GLY A 447 -10.84 4.51 -15.87
N GLN A 448 -11.32 3.50 -16.60
CA GLN A 448 -12.74 3.12 -16.61
C GLN A 448 -13.02 2.27 -15.37
N LEU A 449 -13.23 2.93 -14.22
CA LEU A 449 -13.17 2.30 -12.91
C LEU A 449 -14.14 1.13 -12.72
N VAL A 450 -15.32 1.12 -13.36
CA VAL A 450 -16.29 -0.01 -13.30
C VAL A 450 -15.71 -1.31 -13.86
N SER A 451 -14.87 -1.24 -14.88
CA SER A 451 -14.20 -2.40 -15.49
C SER A 451 -12.79 -2.65 -14.96
N ASN A 452 -12.25 -1.73 -14.15
CA ASN A 452 -10.89 -1.79 -13.63
C ASN A 452 -10.76 -2.87 -12.54
N THR A 453 -9.80 -3.77 -12.69
CA THR A 453 -9.58 -4.90 -11.77
C THR A 453 -9.26 -4.42 -10.36
N ARG A 454 -8.42 -3.38 -10.20
CA ARG A 454 -8.05 -2.85 -8.87
C ARG A 454 -9.25 -2.21 -8.18
N CYS A 455 -10.09 -1.44 -8.91
CA CYS A 455 -11.32 -0.87 -8.36
C CYS A 455 -12.25 -1.98 -7.84
N LYS A 456 -12.44 -3.07 -8.60
CA LYS A 456 -13.26 -4.21 -8.17
C LYS A 456 -12.71 -4.89 -6.91
N ILE A 457 -11.39 -5.04 -6.80
CA ILE A 457 -10.73 -5.62 -5.62
C ILE A 457 -10.92 -4.71 -4.40
N TYR A 458 -10.65 -3.41 -4.51
CA TYR A 458 -10.81 -2.49 -3.39
C TYR A 458 -12.26 -2.36 -2.95
N HIS A 459 -13.19 -2.31 -3.92
CA HIS A 459 -14.62 -2.30 -3.63
C HIS A 459 -15.03 -3.59 -2.90
N GLY A 460 -14.66 -4.76 -3.41
CA GLY A 460 -14.98 -6.04 -2.76
C GLY A 460 -14.36 -6.18 -1.37
N THR A 461 -13.14 -5.65 -1.15
CA THR A 461 -12.51 -5.64 0.17
C THR A 461 -13.30 -4.74 1.15
N LEU A 462 -13.72 -3.55 0.70
CA LEU A 462 -14.52 -2.64 1.53
C LEU A 462 -15.92 -3.21 1.78
N ASP A 463 -16.57 -3.82 0.78
CA ASP A 463 -17.85 -4.55 0.96
C ASP A 463 -17.73 -5.62 2.05
N TYR A 464 -16.65 -6.41 2.04
CA TYR A 464 -16.40 -7.44 3.05
C TYR A 464 -16.22 -6.83 4.44
N LEU A 465 -15.35 -5.81 4.58
CA LEU A 465 -15.06 -5.19 5.87
C LEU A 465 -16.30 -4.51 6.47
N PHE A 466 -17.01 -3.71 5.70
CA PHE A 466 -18.26 -3.08 6.16
C PHE A 466 -19.36 -4.11 6.41
N GLY A 467 -19.43 -5.18 5.65
CA GLY A 467 -20.35 -6.30 5.90
C GLY A 467 -20.10 -6.92 7.26
N LYS A 468 -18.84 -7.24 7.60
CA LYS A 468 -18.46 -7.75 8.94
C LYS A 468 -18.74 -6.75 10.07
N ILE A 469 -18.53 -5.46 9.83
CA ILE A 469 -18.90 -4.41 10.81
C ILE A 469 -20.42 -4.36 11.00
N ALA A 470 -21.20 -4.45 9.92
CA ALA A 470 -22.65 -4.41 9.97
C ALA A 470 -23.28 -5.65 10.62
N GLU A 471 -22.61 -6.82 10.60
CA GLU A 471 -23.02 -8.02 11.35
C GLU A 471 -23.03 -7.77 12.86
N GLY A 472 -22.24 -6.83 13.37
CA GLY A 472 -22.23 -6.43 14.78
C GLY A 472 -21.65 -7.48 15.72
N ASN A 473 -20.82 -8.42 15.22
CA ASN A 473 -20.14 -9.38 16.08
C ASN A 473 -19.02 -8.70 16.87
N ASN A 474 -19.20 -8.53 18.17
CA ASN A 474 -18.27 -7.82 19.04
C ASN A 474 -16.84 -8.41 19.02
N GLU A 475 -16.69 -9.72 18.93
CA GLU A 475 -15.39 -10.38 18.89
C GLU A 475 -14.64 -10.01 17.61
N VAL A 476 -15.31 -10.03 16.44
CA VAL A 476 -14.74 -9.62 15.15
C VAL A 476 -14.39 -8.12 15.18
N LEU A 477 -15.24 -7.28 15.75
CA LEU A 477 -14.98 -5.85 15.91
C LEU A 477 -13.75 -5.59 16.80
N ASP A 478 -13.54 -6.39 17.83
CA ASP A 478 -12.37 -6.28 18.70
C ASP A 478 -11.09 -6.69 17.97
N PHE A 479 -11.12 -7.72 17.10
CA PHE A 479 -9.99 -8.05 16.23
C PHE A 479 -9.73 -6.93 15.23
N PHE A 480 -10.75 -6.38 14.59
CA PHE A 480 -10.59 -5.26 13.68
C PHE A 480 -9.98 -4.03 14.37
N ARG A 481 -10.38 -3.71 15.61
CA ARG A 481 -9.73 -2.63 16.40
C ARG A 481 -8.26 -2.97 16.69
N LYS A 482 -7.92 -4.21 17.04
CA LYS A 482 -6.52 -4.64 17.22
C LYS A 482 -5.72 -4.51 15.93
N TRP A 483 -6.31 -4.80 14.78
CA TRP A 483 -5.64 -4.65 13.47
C TRP A 483 -5.34 -3.20 13.10
N THR A 484 -6.04 -2.23 13.69
CA THR A 484 -5.72 -0.79 13.49
C THR A 484 -4.55 -0.29 14.32
N ILE A 485 -4.04 -1.08 15.26
CA ILE A 485 -2.86 -0.71 16.06
C ILE A 485 -1.63 -0.91 15.20
N VAL A 486 -1.15 0.17 14.61
CA VAL A 486 0.08 0.17 13.81
C VAL A 486 1.28 0.05 14.75
N ARG A 487 1.96 -1.10 14.71
CA ARG A 487 3.26 -1.31 15.34
C ARG A 487 4.34 -1.17 14.27
N ASP A 488 4.72 0.07 13.98
CA ASP A 488 5.78 0.40 13.03
C ASP A 488 6.96 1.02 13.80
N ARG A 489 8.19 0.65 13.39
CA ARG A 489 9.43 1.24 13.94
C ARG A 489 9.41 2.77 13.85
N SER A 490 8.88 3.30 12.74
CA SER A 490 8.79 4.73 12.51
C SER A 490 7.93 5.47 13.54
N MET A 491 6.95 4.81 14.16
CA MET A 491 6.08 5.42 15.17
C MET A 491 6.77 5.62 16.52
N PHE A 492 7.80 4.84 16.84
CA PHE A 492 8.54 4.98 18.10
C PHE A 492 9.50 6.15 18.10
N PHE A 493 9.89 6.66 16.93
CA PHE A 493 10.72 7.86 16.78
C PHE A 493 9.90 9.15 16.67
N MET A 494 8.56 9.09 16.74
CA MET A 494 7.69 10.26 16.65
C MET A 494 7.45 10.97 18.00
N HIS A 495 8.03 10.48 19.10
CA HIS A 495 7.78 10.98 20.46
C HIS A 495 9.02 11.53 21.20
N ASP A 496 10.17 11.70 20.52
CA ASP A 496 11.33 12.38 21.08
C ASP A 496 11.54 13.77 20.47
#